data_60e649000a89b654cd1ce28a561cadf5
#
_entry.id   60e649000a89b654cd1ce28a561cadf5
#
_cell.length_a   1.000
_cell.length_b   1.000
_cell.length_c   1.000
_cell.angle_alpha   90.00
_cell.angle_beta   90.00
_cell.angle_gamma   90.00
#
_symmetry.space_group_name_H-M   'P 1'
#
loop_
_entity.id
_entity.type
_entity.pdbx_description
1 polymer ?
#
loop_
_entity_poly.entity_id
_entity_poly.type
_entity_poly.pdbx_seq_one_letter_code
_entity_poly.pdbx_strand_id
1 'polypeptide(L)'
;MLTEVAPVTTMNTSLPRPLVRELSADLETPTTVYLKLSGAGPSFLLESVEGGERVARYSFIGVQPARQYRLRPGRVERHGPEGVTELPLAPGEDVLHVLQAELAQYQSAHVEGLPRFIGGLVGFLGYETIRQFEPHLKDLPAAGDLPEGIFLLTDTLVAFDHARRSLFLIAHAFGGDEAGARRRLDELEARLAAPLPAQPAPSANSRSPISSSMTQAQYEAAVRAAKEYIAAGDIFQVVISQRLTRQTGARPFDIYRALRRLNPSPYMFFFDFGEVDGEPFYLVGASPEIFVRLEGRRAVLRPIAGTRKRGANMAEDTALEAELRADPKECAEHVMLVDLGRNDLGRVCEYGTIRVSEFSTIERYSHVMHLVSHVEGELRAGLTAFDLVRASFPAGTVSGAPKVRAMEIIGELEGHSRGPYAGAVGYFGFDGAMDTCLAIRTLVGRGGTVRVQAGAGLVADSDPASEYQETLNKAQAVLSAVDIAEGR
;
A
#
# COMPACT_ATOMS: atom_id res chain seq x y z
N MET A 1 -2.77 23.06 -55.61
CA MET A 1 -3.19 23.78 -54.40
C MET A 1 -2.77 22.90 -53.24
N LEU A 2 -1.70 23.21 -52.56
CA LEU A 2 -1.22 22.54 -51.36
C LEU A 2 -1.87 23.24 -50.18
N THR A 3 -2.70 22.52 -49.44
CA THR A 3 -3.34 23.00 -48.20
C THR A 3 -2.28 22.95 -47.09
N GLU A 4 -1.88 24.11 -46.64
CA GLU A 4 -1.04 24.31 -45.47
C GLU A 4 -1.79 23.78 -44.21
N VAL A 5 -1.16 22.79 -43.56
CA VAL A 5 -1.62 22.32 -42.23
C VAL A 5 -1.04 23.27 -41.20
N ALA A 6 -1.88 23.99 -40.50
CA ALA A 6 -1.48 24.88 -39.42
C ALA A 6 -0.72 24.10 -38.32
N PRO A 7 0.35 24.67 -37.75
CA PRO A 7 1.09 24.03 -36.70
C PRO A 7 0.22 23.96 -35.41
N VAL A 8 0.12 22.76 -34.84
CA VAL A 8 -0.44 22.54 -33.53
C VAL A 8 0.41 23.31 -32.52
N THR A 9 -0.14 24.37 -31.97
CA THR A 9 0.48 25.16 -30.90
C THR A 9 0.55 24.28 -29.65
N THR A 10 1.69 23.66 -29.40
CA THR A 10 2.00 23.08 -28.10
C THR A 10 2.11 24.22 -27.10
N MET A 11 1.09 24.36 -26.23
CA MET A 11 1.20 25.19 -25.03
C MET A 11 2.29 24.56 -24.14
N ASN A 12 3.51 25.08 -24.24
CA ASN A 12 4.63 24.75 -23.39
C ASN A 12 4.49 25.57 -22.08
N THR A 13 3.48 25.29 -21.28
CA THR A 13 3.45 25.76 -19.89
C THR A 13 4.49 24.91 -19.14
N SER A 14 5.66 25.49 -18.85
CA SER A 14 6.67 24.84 -18.02
C SER A 14 6.10 24.66 -16.61
N LEU A 15 5.67 23.43 -16.29
CA LEU A 15 5.25 23.08 -14.93
C LEU A 15 6.37 23.41 -13.94
N PRO A 16 6.08 23.85 -12.71
CA PRO A 16 7.09 24.16 -11.72
C PRO A 16 7.95 22.94 -11.42
N ARG A 17 9.23 23.15 -11.20
CA ARG A 17 10.18 22.14 -10.78
C ARG A 17 10.45 22.25 -9.29
N PRO A 18 10.67 21.13 -8.58
CA PRO A 18 11.06 21.17 -7.18
C PRO A 18 12.46 21.82 -7.01
N LEU A 19 12.70 22.41 -5.86
CA LEU A 19 14.03 22.70 -5.38
C LEU A 19 14.62 21.41 -4.80
N VAL A 20 15.87 21.13 -5.15
CA VAL A 20 16.54 19.87 -4.77
C VAL A 20 17.93 20.16 -4.22
N ARG A 21 18.29 19.47 -3.12
CA ARG A 21 19.68 19.38 -2.63
C ARG A 21 20.07 17.91 -2.56
N GLU A 22 21.24 17.59 -3.06
CA GLU A 22 21.83 16.26 -2.94
C GLU A 22 22.89 16.29 -1.84
N LEU A 23 22.80 15.36 -0.89
CA LEU A 23 23.74 15.17 0.22
C LEU A 23 24.31 13.75 0.18
N SER A 24 25.55 13.57 0.66
CA SER A 24 26.10 12.22 0.90
C SER A 24 25.35 11.52 2.01
N ALA A 25 25.09 10.22 1.86
CA ALA A 25 24.37 9.38 2.82
C ALA A 25 25.14 8.11 3.20
N ASP A 26 26.46 8.11 3.04
CA ASP A 26 27.34 6.97 3.34
C ASP A 26 27.36 6.57 4.81
N LEU A 27 27.04 7.50 5.73
CA LEU A 27 26.92 7.28 7.17
C LEU A 27 25.47 7.22 7.69
N GLU A 28 24.49 7.30 6.82
CA GLU A 28 23.06 7.34 7.19
C GLU A 28 22.33 6.10 6.71
N THR A 29 21.21 5.82 7.38
CA THR A 29 20.22 4.82 6.96
C THR A 29 18.84 5.47 6.93
N PRO A 30 17.86 4.96 6.17
CA PRO A 30 16.50 5.50 6.22
C PRO A 30 15.92 5.57 7.63
N THR A 31 16.27 4.62 8.49
CA THR A 31 15.85 4.59 9.89
C THR A 31 16.46 5.73 10.70
N THR A 32 17.78 6.01 10.55
CA THR A 32 18.43 7.13 11.24
C THR A 32 17.93 8.47 10.74
N VAL A 33 17.75 8.60 9.42
CA VAL A 33 17.17 9.80 8.79
C VAL A 33 15.75 10.04 9.31
N TYR A 34 14.90 9.01 9.35
CA TYR A 34 13.56 9.12 9.90
C TYR A 34 13.59 9.59 11.36
N LEU A 35 14.40 8.98 12.21
CA LEU A 35 14.52 9.34 13.64
C LEU A 35 15.04 10.76 13.87
N LYS A 36 15.90 11.28 13.00
CA LYS A 36 16.38 12.66 13.06
C LYS A 36 15.30 13.67 12.61
N LEU A 37 14.46 13.27 11.65
CA LEU A 37 13.46 14.15 11.04
C LEU A 37 12.06 14.02 11.66
N SER A 38 11.71 12.88 12.26
CA SER A 38 10.43 12.71 12.93
C SER A 38 10.33 13.58 14.19
N GLY A 39 9.13 13.99 14.54
CA GLY A 39 8.84 14.84 15.70
C GLY A 39 7.37 14.71 16.07
N ALA A 40 6.80 15.77 16.64
CA ALA A 40 5.35 15.81 16.84
C ALA A 40 4.64 16.03 15.50
N GLY A 41 3.64 15.21 15.20
CA GLY A 41 2.80 15.33 14.01
C GLY A 41 3.00 14.24 12.98
N PRO A 42 2.15 14.25 11.92
CA PRO A 42 2.15 13.21 10.93
C PRO A 42 3.47 13.07 10.18
N SER A 43 3.83 11.83 9.89
CA SER A 43 5.06 11.47 9.18
C SER A 43 4.95 10.09 8.54
N PHE A 44 5.86 9.78 7.61
CA PHE A 44 5.94 8.46 7.01
C PHE A 44 7.36 8.07 6.63
N LEU A 45 7.56 6.77 6.52
CA LEU A 45 8.71 6.13 5.89
C LEU A 45 8.21 5.03 4.96
N LEU A 46 8.55 5.12 3.68
CA LEU A 46 8.36 4.07 2.68
C LEU A 46 9.71 3.52 2.27
N GLU A 47 9.89 2.22 2.35
CA GLU A 47 11.13 1.55 1.95
C GLU A 47 10.82 0.36 1.04
N SER A 48 11.74 0.04 0.15
CA SER A 48 11.80 -1.26 -0.49
C SER A 48 13.06 -1.98 -0.01
N VAL A 49 12.91 -3.10 0.68
CA VAL A 49 14.04 -3.79 1.35
C VAL A 49 14.45 -5.05 0.60
N GLU A 50 13.55 -5.66 -0.19
CA GLU A 50 13.82 -6.83 -1.04
C GLU A 50 13.45 -6.56 -2.49
N GLY A 51 14.12 -7.25 -3.44
CA GLY A 51 13.80 -7.18 -4.87
C GLY A 51 14.94 -6.70 -5.77
N GLY A 52 16.16 -6.59 -5.25
CA GLY A 52 17.34 -6.16 -6.01
C GLY A 52 17.31 -4.67 -6.40
N GLU A 53 18.33 -4.20 -7.15
CA GLU A 53 18.51 -2.78 -7.47
C GLU A 53 17.36 -2.13 -8.26
N ARG A 54 16.53 -2.93 -8.94
CA ARG A 54 15.39 -2.42 -9.72
C ARG A 54 14.17 -2.07 -8.87
N VAL A 55 13.97 -2.74 -7.74
CA VAL A 55 12.81 -2.55 -6.85
C VAL A 55 13.20 -1.80 -5.59
N ALA A 56 14.34 -2.13 -4.98
CA ALA A 56 14.82 -1.61 -3.69
C ALA A 56 15.76 -0.39 -3.80
N ARG A 57 15.56 0.48 -4.80
CA ARG A 57 16.48 1.60 -5.02
C ARG A 57 16.25 2.78 -4.10
N TYR A 58 15.00 3.10 -3.76
CA TYR A 58 14.67 4.32 -3.04
C TYR A 58 13.93 4.04 -1.74
N SER A 59 14.21 4.87 -0.72
CA SER A 59 13.34 5.05 0.46
C SER A 59 12.88 6.49 0.51
N PHE A 60 11.62 6.72 0.94
CA PHE A 60 11.01 8.03 0.99
C PHE A 60 10.58 8.34 2.43
N ILE A 61 10.95 9.54 2.91
CA ILE A 61 10.65 10.01 4.25
C ILE A 61 9.98 11.37 4.14
N GLY A 62 8.78 11.49 4.71
CA GLY A 62 8.08 12.75 4.83
C GLY A 62 7.73 13.04 6.27
N VAL A 63 7.89 14.30 6.64
CA VAL A 63 7.54 14.83 7.96
C VAL A 63 6.81 16.14 7.78
N GLN A 64 5.90 16.47 8.71
CA GLN A 64 5.17 17.72 8.69
C GLN A 64 4.49 17.99 7.33
N PRO A 65 3.60 17.10 6.87
CA PRO A 65 2.91 17.28 5.60
C PRO A 65 2.13 18.60 5.58
N ALA A 66 2.01 19.22 4.40
CA ALA A 66 1.30 20.47 4.23
C ALA A 66 -0.18 20.34 4.62
N ARG A 67 -0.77 19.17 4.39
CA ARG A 67 -2.18 18.85 4.72
C ARG A 67 -2.35 17.36 4.96
N GLN A 68 -3.45 17.02 5.65
CA GLN A 68 -3.94 15.65 5.78
C GLN A 68 -5.39 15.59 5.30
N TYR A 69 -5.70 14.58 4.47
CA TYR A 69 -7.05 14.29 3.99
C TYR A 69 -7.55 13.02 4.65
N ARG A 70 -8.67 13.10 5.37
CA ARG A 70 -9.35 11.95 5.99
C ARG A 70 -10.61 11.63 5.20
N LEU A 71 -10.66 10.42 4.67
CA LEU A 71 -11.79 9.95 3.88
C LEU A 71 -12.86 9.41 4.82
N ARG A 72 -14.06 9.94 4.70
CA ARG A 72 -15.23 9.56 5.49
C ARG A 72 -16.37 9.17 4.56
N PRO A 73 -17.38 8.43 5.02
CA PRO A 73 -18.58 8.22 4.24
C PRO A 73 -19.21 9.55 3.79
N GLY A 74 -19.28 9.78 2.49
CA GLY A 74 -19.92 10.94 1.88
C GLY A 74 -19.16 12.27 1.94
N ARG A 75 -17.93 12.33 2.47
CA ARG A 75 -17.12 13.54 2.51
C ARG A 75 -15.62 13.26 2.66
N VAL A 76 -14.80 14.26 2.37
CA VAL A 76 -13.38 14.29 2.71
C VAL A 76 -13.12 15.43 3.69
N GLU A 77 -12.44 15.16 4.80
CA GLU A 77 -12.00 16.18 5.75
C GLU A 77 -10.57 16.59 5.39
N ARG A 78 -10.36 17.86 5.05
CA ARG A 78 -9.04 18.44 4.82
C ARG A 78 -8.57 19.13 6.09
N HIS A 79 -7.51 18.63 6.70
CA HIS A 79 -6.83 19.18 7.85
C HIS A 79 -5.58 19.94 7.40
N GLY A 80 -5.43 21.19 7.80
CA GLY A 80 -4.30 22.05 7.45
C GLY A 80 -4.05 23.12 8.49
N PRO A 81 -3.10 24.04 8.25
CA PRO A 81 -2.81 25.14 9.15
C PRO A 81 -4.01 26.06 9.41
N GLU A 82 -4.93 26.12 8.46
CA GLU A 82 -6.20 26.86 8.51
C GLU A 82 -7.30 26.16 9.34
N GLY A 83 -7.02 24.98 9.88
CA GLY A 83 -7.98 24.15 10.60
C GLY A 83 -8.53 23.00 9.75
N VAL A 84 -9.76 22.57 10.05
CA VAL A 84 -10.46 21.46 9.36
C VAL A 84 -11.52 22.04 8.43
N THR A 85 -11.49 21.61 7.18
CA THR A 85 -12.49 21.93 6.15
C THR A 85 -13.14 20.65 5.65
N GLU A 86 -14.47 20.59 5.66
CA GLU A 86 -15.20 19.49 5.03
C GLU A 86 -15.35 19.75 3.53
N LEU A 87 -15.02 18.78 2.72
CA LEU A 87 -15.18 18.77 1.26
C LEU A 87 -16.27 17.74 0.94
N PRO A 88 -17.49 18.18 0.64
CA PRO A 88 -18.59 17.28 0.31
C PRO A 88 -18.38 16.63 -1.06
N LEU A 89 -18.91 15.42 -1.22
CA LEU A 89 -18.98 14.77 -2.53
C LEU A 89 -20.19 15.33 -3.32
N ALA A 90 -19.97 15.73 -4.56
CA ALA A 90 -21.06 16.06 -5.44
C ALA A 90 -21.83 14.78 -5.90
N PRO A 91 -23.08 14.89 -6.37
CA PRO A 91 -23.81 13.74 -6.88
C PRO A 91 -23.05 13.01 -7.98
N GLY A 92 -22.80 11.71 -7.78
CA GLY A 92 -22.02 10.87 -8.69
C GLY A 92 -20.51 10.91 -8.50
N GLU A 93 -20.02 11.69 -7.54
CA GLU A 93 -18.60 11.68 -7.14
C GLU A 93 -18.33 10.71 -6.00
N ASP A 94 -17.09 10.26 -5.93
CA ASP A 94 -16.51 9.50 -4.83
C ASP A 94 -15.32 10.26 -4.22
N VAL A 95 -14.75 9.74 -3.13
CA VAL A 95 -13.62 10.38 -2.43
C VAL A 95 -12.39 10.57 -3.30
N LEU A 96 -12.18 9.73 -4.32
CA LEU A 96 -11.04 9.86 -5.23
C LEU A 96 -11.20 11.06 -6.18
N HIS A 97 -12.42 11.47 -6.54
CA HIS A 97 -12.65 12.70 -7.31
C HIS A 97 -12.19 13.93 -6.52
N VAL A 98 -12.51 13.98 -5.22
CA VAL A 98 -12.06 15.07 -4.34
C VAL A 98 -10.52 15.06 -4.20
N LEU A 99 -9.91 13.90 -3.95
CA LEU A 99 -8.44 13.79 -3.87
C LEU A 99 -7.77 14.20 -5.19
N GLN A 100 -8.33 13.82 -6.32
CA GLN A 100 -7.84 14.19 -7.65
C GLN A 100 -7.91 15.71 -7.86
N ALA A 101 -9.03 16.34 -7.50
CA ALA A 101 -9.20 17.79 -7.59
C ALA A 101 -8.24 18.55 -6.66
N GLU A 102 -8.02 18.04 -5.44
CA GLU A 102 -7.05 18.61 -4.51
C GLU A 102 -5.62 18.46 -5.02
N LEU A 103 -5.23 17.28 -5.53
CA LEU A 103 -3.90 17.05 -6.09
C LEU A 103 -3.63 17.87 -7.36
N ALA A 104 -4.65 18.10 -8.18
CA ALA A 104 -4.53 18.87 -9.42
C ALA A 104 -4.10 20.34 -9.22
N GLN A 105 -4.25 20.87 -7.99
CA GLN A 105 -3.75 22.19 -7.63
C GLN A 105 -2.22 22.24 -7.48
N TYR A 106 -1.56 21.07 -7.41
CA TYR A 106 -0.14 20.89 -7.09
C TYR A 106 0.56 20.09 -8.21
N GLN A 107 0.59 20.61 -9.41
CA GLN A 107 1.28 19.94 -10.52
C GLN A 107 2.77 20.26 -10.52
N SER A 108 3.61 19.25 -10.81
CA SER A 108 5.05 19.39 -10.96
C SER A 108 5.53 18.67 -12.21
N ALA A 109 6.58 19.22 -12.85
CA ALA A 109 7.22 18.56 -13.96
C ALA A 109 7.96 17.31 -13.48
N HIS A 110 7.90 16.25 -14.28
CA HIS A 110 8.83 15.13 -14.13
C HIS A 110 10.27 15.65 -14.38
N VAL A 111 11.20 15.28 -13.50
CA VAL A 111 12.61 15.69 -13.60
C VAL A 111 13.48 14.44 -13.72
N GLU A 112 14.13 14.29 -14.88
CA GLU A 112 15.03 13.18 -15.11
C GLU A 112 16.19 13.17 -14.10
N GLY A 113 16.55 11.99 -13.60
CA GLY A 113 17.60 11.81 -12.59
C GLY A 113 17.12 11.93 -11.14
N LEU A 114 15.90 12.42 -10.88
CA LEU A 114 15.28 12.38 -9.56
C LEU A 114 14.60 11.03 -9.30
N PRO A 115 14.35 10.69 -8.02
CA PRO A 115 13.51 9.57 -7.64
C PRO A 115 12.11 9.68 -8.25
N ARG A 116 11.45 8.53 -8.47
CA ARG A 116 10.10 8.45 -9.04
C ARG A 116 9.00 9.10 -8.18
N PHE A 117 9.23 9.30 -6.89
CA PHE A 117 8.34 10.06 -6.02
C PHE A 117 9.07 11.32 -5.52
N ILE A 118 8.57 12.46 -5.95
CA ILE A 118 9.13 13.78 -5.63
C ILE A 118 8.17 14.63 -4.79
N GLY A 119 6.98 14.09 -4.45
CA GLY A 119 5.92 14.73 -3.68
C GLY A 119 4.55 14.39 -4.25
N GLY A 120 3.51 14.58 -3.44
CA GLY A 120 2.15 14.20 -3.79
C GLY A 120 1.31 13.82 -2.58
N LEU A 121 0.26 13.06 -2.81
CA LEU A 121 -0.55 12.42 -1.77
C LEU A 121 0.05 11.06 -1.43
N VAL A 122 0.32 10.80 -0.15
CA VAL A 122 0.85 9.53 0.34
C VAL A 122 0.03 9.04 1.52
N GLY A 123 -0.36 7.75 1.54
CA GLY A 123 -1.24 7.25 2.59
C GLY A 123 -1.86 5.91 2.26
N PHE A 124 -3.10 5.70 2.71
CA PHE A 124 -3.83 4.45 2.47
C PHE A 124 -5.28 4.69 2.06
N LEU A 125 -5.81 3.75 1.31
CA LEU A 125 -7.20 3.58 0.95
C LEU A 125 -7.71 2.30 1.59
N GLY A 126 -8.71 2.37 2.46
CA GLY A 126 -9.28 1.20 3.14
C GLY A 126 -10.23 0.42 2.24
N TYR A 127 -10.44 -0.86 2.58
CA TYR A 127 -11.23 -1.80 1.79
C TYR A 127 -12.67 -1.30 1.53
N GLU A 128 -13.31 -0.72 2.53
CA GLU A 128 -14.72 -0.28 2.44
C GLU A 128 -14.95 0.87 1.45
N THR A 129 -13.91 1.55 0.99
CA THR A 129 -14.03 2.58 -0.05
C THR A 129 -14.64 2.02 -1.34
N ILE A 130 -14.53 0.69 -1.58
CA ILE A 130 -15.18 0.01 -2.72
C ILE A 130 -16.69 0.29 -2.80
N ARG A 131 -17.36 0.54 -1.67
CA ARG A 131 -18.78 0.87 -1.61
C ARG A 131 -19.15 2.11 -2.43
N GLN A 132 -18.17 2.99 -2.66
CA GLN A 132 -18.32 4.21 -3.44
C GLN A 132 -18.06 3.98 -4.94
N PHE A 133 -17.32 2.93 -5.30
CA PHE A 133 -16.94 2.61 -6.68
C PHE A 133 -17.89 1.57 -7.30
N GLU A 134 -18.45 0.69 -6.46
CA GLU A 134 -19.32 -0.40 -6.89
C GLU A 134 -20.68 -0.33 -6.16
N PRO A 135 -21.73 0.16 -6.83
CA PRO A 135 -23.05 0.36 -6.21
C PRO A 135 -23.69 -0.92 -5.62
N HIS A 136 -23.34 -2.09 -6.13
CA HIS A 136 -23.84 -3.36 -5.62
C HIS A 136 -23.30 -3.68 -4.21
N LEU A 137 -22.20 -3.05 -3.82
CA LEU A 137 -21.53 -3.27 -2.53
C LEU A 137 -21.82 -2.20 -1.49
N LYS A 138 -22.79 -1.32 -1.72
CA LYS A 138 -23.17 -0.20 -0.82
C LYS A 138 -23.55 -0.66 0.59
N ASP A 139 -24.05 -1.90 0.73
CA ASP A 139 -24.54 -2.48 1.97
C ASP A 139 -23.47 -3.26 2.75
N LEU A 140 -22.22 -3.32 2.26
CA LEU A 140 -21.09 -3.83 3.03
C LEU A 140 -20.95 -3.08 4.36
N PRO A 141 -20.42 -3.73 5.43
CA PRO A 141 -20.16 -3.07 6.69
C PRO A 141 -19.37 -1.76 6.49
N ALA A 142 -19.76 -0.69 7.18
CA ALA A 142 -19.01 0.55 7.16
C ALA A 142 -17.66 0.37 7.88
N ALA A 143 -16.69 1.26 7.63
CA ALA A 143 -15.33 1.20 8.21
C ALA A 143 -15.30 1.29 9.76
N GLY A 144 -16.45 1.42 10.40
CA GLY A 144 -16.60 1.46 11.86
C GLY A 144 -16.00 2.74 12.45
N ASP A 145 -15.07 2.56 13.37
CA ASP A 145 -14.38 3.63 14.09
C ASP A 145 -13.15 4.19 13.33
N LEU A 146 -12.84 3.67 12.13
CA LEU A 146 -11.70 4.08 11.35
C LEU A 146 -12.11 4.94 10.14
N PRO A 147 -11.28 5.90 9.69
CA PRO A 147 -11.48 6.53 8.39
C PRO A 147 -11.34 5.52 7.25
N GLU A 148 -12.11 5.71 6.18
CA GLU A 148 -12.01 4.90 4.95
C GLU A 148 -10.68 5.07 4.21
N GLY A 149 -9.90 6.08 4.57
CA GLY A 149 -8.55 6.32 4.11
C GLY A 149 -7.96 7.58 4.73
N ILE A 150 -6.64 7.70 4.71
CA ILE A 150 -5.93 8.94 5.07
C ILE A 150 -4.81 9.15 4.08
N PHE A 151 -4.71 10.38 3.54
CA PHE A 151 -3.61 10.81 2.70
C PHE A 151 -2.95 12.09 3.25
N LEU A 152 -1.63 12.11 3.21
CA LEU A 152 -0.79 13.23 3.57
C LEU A 152 -0.34 13.95 2.29
N LEU A 153 -0.61 15.24 2.15
CA LEU A 153 -0.08 16.06 1.07
C LEU A 153 1.35 16.46 1.43
N THR A 154 2.29 15.89 0.69
CA THR A 154 3.72 16.00 0.96
C THR A 154 4.37 16.83 -0.14
N ASP A 155 4.66 18.10 0.15
CA ASP A 155 5.36 19.04 -0.72
C ASP A 155 6.87 19.12 -0.43
N THR A 156 7.29 18.47 0.64
CA THR A 156 8.67 18.44 1.12
C THR A 156 8.98 17.04 1.64
N LEU A 157 10.04 16.41 1.11
CA LEU A 157 10.44 15.05 1.50
C LEU A 157 11.93 14.81 1.33
N VAL A 158 12.39 13.72 1.92
CA VAL A 158 13.72 13.17 1.73
C VAL A 158 13.62 11.85 0.98
N ALA A 159 14.33 11.72 -0.13
CA ALA A 159 14.49 10.46 -0.84
C ALA A 159 15.92 9.93 -0.67
N PHE A 160 16.02 8.72 -0.17
CA PHE A 160 17.30 8.00 -0.04
C PHE A 160 17.54 7.17 -1.31
N ASP A 161 18.63 7.41 -2.05
CA ASP A 161 19.06 6.58 -3.18
C ASP A 161 20.11 5.57 -2.68
N HIS A 162 19.70 4.33 -2.49
CA HIS A 162 20.58 3.26 -1.99
C HIS A 162 21.71 2.91 -2.97
N ALA A 163 21.47 3.06 -4.27
CA ALA A 163 22.47 2.75 -5.30
C ALA A 163 23.60 3.81 -5.35
N ARG A 164 23.23 5.08 -5.14
CA ARG A 164 24.18 6.20 -5.14
C ARG A 164 24.73 6.54 -3.75
N ARG A 165 24.08 6.02 -2.69
CA ARG A 165 24.34 6.40 -1.29
C ARG A 165 24.21 7.90 -1.08
N SER A 166 23.17 8.48 -1.64
CA SER A 166 22.87 9.91 -1.52
C SER A 166 21.44 10.14 -1.00
N LEU A 167 21.23 11.31 -0.42
CA LEU A 167 19.93 11.84 -0.01
C LEU A 167 19.56 12.98 -0.93
N PHE A 168 18.36 12.95 -1.47
CA PHE A 168 17.75 14.08 -2.14
C PHE A 168 16.77 14.75 -1.16
N LEU A 169 17.05 16.00 -0.76
CA LEU A 169 16.10 16.86 -0.08
C LEU A 169 15.30 17.57 -1.16
N ILE A 170 13.98 17.37 -1.20
CA ILE A 170 13.11 17.85 -2.26
C ILE A 170 12.03 18.72 -1.64
N ALA A 171 11.84 19.95 -2.16
CA ALA A 171 10.77 20.85 -1.73
C ALA A 171 10.15 21.57 -2.93
N HIS A 172 8.82 21.66 -2.94
CA HIS A 172 8.06 22.35 -3.98
C HIS A 172 7.72 23.78 -3.55
N ALA A 173 7.86 24.73 -4.48
CA ALA A 173 7.54 26.14 -4.30
C ALA A 173 6.16 26.49 -4.89
N PHE A 174 5.12 25.79 -4.44
CA PHE A 174 3.76 26.06 -4.92
C PHE A 174 3.31 27.49 -4.58
N GLY A 175 2.55 28.12 -5.46
CA GLY A 175 2.15 29.50 -5.32
C GLY A 175 3.30 30.53 -5.43
N GLY A 176 4.48 30.09 -5.88
CA GLY A 176 5.66 30.96 -6.02
C GLY A 176 6.46 31.16 -4.73
N ASP A 177 6.19 30.39 -3.67
CA ASP A 177 6.91 30.49 -2.38
C ASP A 177 8.28 29.78 -2.41
N GLU A 178 9.20 30.27 -3.25
CA GLU A 178 10.57 29.74 -3.27
C GLU A 178 11.30 29.96 -1.94
N ALA A 179 11.07 31.10 -1.29
CA ALA A 179 11.71 31.41 -0.01
C ALA A 179 11.28 30.41 1.08
N GLY A 180 10.01 30.05 1.13
CA GLY A 180 9.50 29.01 2.03
C GLY A 180 10.05 27.62 1.71
N ALA A 181 10.12 27.26 0.42
CA ALA A 181 10.70 25.98 0.01
C ALA A 181 12.19 25.89 0.40
N ARG A 182 12.97 26.98 0.22
CA ARG A 182 14.38 27.02 0.67
C ARG A 182 14.51 26.87 2.17
N ARG A 183 13.68 27.57 2.96
CA ARG A 183 13.68 27.43 4.44
C ARG A 183 13.41 25.98 4.85
N ARG A 184 12.42 25.29 4.24
CA ARG A 184 12.15 23.89 4.54
C ARG A 184 13.33 22.98 4.24
N LEU A 185 14.07 23.23 3.12
CA LEU A 185 15.32 22.50 2.84
C LEU A 185 16.40 22.79 3.87
N ASP A 186 16.58 24.05 4.30
CA ASP A 186 17.55 24.46 5.33
C ASP A 186 17.24 23.75 6.67
N GLU A 187 15.97 23.70 7.06
CA GLU A 187 15.51 23.02 8.26
C GLU A 187 15.75 21.50 8.22
N LEU A 188 15.49 20.85 7.09
CA LEU A 188 15.77 19.42 6.92
C LEU A 188 17.27 19.13 7.03
N GLU A 189 18.11 19.93 6.37
CA GLU A 189 19.56 19.78 6.39
C GLU A 189 20.12 20.00 7.82
N ALA A 190 19.65 21.02 8.53
CA ALA A 190 20.05 21.28 9.90
C ALA A 190 19.66 20.13 10.85
N ARG A 191 18.47 19.54 10.68
CA ARG A 191 18.03 18.37 11.48
C ARG A 191 18.82 17.11 11.14
N LEU A 192 19.19 16.89 9.89
CA LEU A 192 20.04 15.77 9.46
C LEU A 192 21.46 15.88 10.04
N ALA A 193 22.00 17.09 10.15
CA ALA A 193 23.30 17.34 10.76
C ALA A 193 23.30 17.16 12.29
N ALA A 194 22.14 17.14 12.94
CA ALA A 194 22.02 16.95 14.38
C ALA A 194 22.36 15.50 14.78
N PRO A 195 22.83 15.26 16.03
CA PRO A 195 23.01 13.93 16.56
C PRO A 195 21.72 13.12 16.57
N LEU A 196 21.84 11.80 16.43
CA LEU A 196 20.70 10.90 16.54
C LEU A 196 20.04 11.09 17.93
N PRO A 197 18.71 11.30 18.01
CA PRO A 197 18.02 11.44 19.29
C PRO A 197 18.20 10.17 20.16
N ALA A 198 18.35 10.38 21.46
CA ALA A 198 18.42 9.28 22.42
C ALA A 198 17.17 8.38 22.28
N GLN A 199 17.40 7.09 22.15
CA GLN A 199 16.32 6.11 22.08
C GLN A 199 15.99 5.62 23.48
N PRO A 200 14.75 5.87 24.00
CA PRO A 200 14.33 5.32 25.28
C PRO A 200 14.37 3.78 25.26
N ALA A 201 14.61 3.17 26.40
CA ALA A 201 14.52 1.72 26.53
C ALA A 201 13.10 1.23 26.15
N PRO A 202 12.97 0.00 25.63
CA PRO A 202 11.67 -0.62 25.39
C PRO A 202 10.81 -0.59 26.65
N SER A 203 9.52 -0.34 26.51
CA SER A 203 8.57 -0.42 27.62
C SER A 203 8.29 -1.89 27.92
N ALA A 204 8.81 -2.39 29.03
CA ALA A 204 8.56 -3.76 29.49
C ALA A 204 7.12 -3.86 30.05
N ASN A 205 6.13 -4.01 29.22
CA ASN A 205 4.76 -4.28 29.62
C ASN A 205 4.49 -5.80 29.67
N SER A 206 3.58 -6.22 30.54
CA SER A 206 3.10 -7.60 30.54
C SER A 206 2.42 -7.91 29.20
N ARG A 207 2.67 -9.10 28.65
CA ARG A 207 2.06 -9.55 27.40
C ARG A 207 0.53 -9.54 27.53
N SER A 208 -0.15 -8.68 26.77
CA SER A 208 -1.61 -8.70 26.69
C SER A 208 -2.07 -9.90 25.87
N PRO A 209 -3.17 -10.56 26.23
CA PRO A 209 -3.71 -11.66 25.46
C PRO A 209 -4.14 -11.17 24.08
N ILE A 210 -3.99 -12.05 23.08
CA ILE A 210 -4.50 -11.82 21.73
C ILE A 210 -5.94 -12.29 21.70
N SER A 211 -6.86 -11.42 21.25
CA SER A 211 -8.24 -11.78 20.93
C SER A 211 -8.42 -11.83 19.41
N SER A 212 -9.25 -12.75 18.92
CA SER A 212 -9.63 -12.83 17.52
C SER A 212 -11.08 -12.37 17.32
N SER A 213 -11.39 -11.81 16.13
CA SER A 213 -12.76 -11.51 15.71
C SER A 213 -13.62 -12.76 15.52
N MET A 214 -12.99 -13.91 15.32
CA MET A 214 -13.64 -15.22 15.16
C MET A 214 -12.93 -16.27 16.01
N THR A 215 -13.68 -17.19 16.59
CA THR A 215 -13.13 -18.43 17.12
C THR A 215 -12.73 -19.35 15.96
N GLN A 216 -11.88 -20.35 16.21
CA GLN A 216 -11.53 -21.35 15.21
C GLN A 216 -12.77 -22.02 14.60
N ALA A 217 -13.74 -22.42 15.44
CA ALA A 217 -14.97 -23.05 14.97
C ALA A 217 -15.82 -22.13 14.06
N GLN A 218 -15.86 -20.82 14.34
CA GLN A 218 -16.54 -19.83 13.50
C GLN A 218 -15.81 -19.64 12.16
N TYR A 219 -14.47 -19.53 12.16
CA TYR A 219 -13.69 -19.42 10.94
C TYR A 219 -13.85 -20.66 10.06
N GLU A 220 -13.73 -21.87 10.64
CA GLU A 220 -13.96 -23.12 9.92
C GLU A 220 -15.39 -23.26 9.37
N ALA A 221 -16.39 -22.72 10.08
CA ALA A 221 -17.76 -22.67 9.59
C ALA A 221 -17.89 -21.73 8.38
N ALA A 222 -17.21 -20.55 8.42
CA ALA A 222 -17.16 -19.64 7.27
C ALA A 222 -16.47 -20.28 6.06
N VAL A 223 -15.40 -21.07 6.27
CA VAL A 223 -14.75 -21.84 5.19
C VAL A 223 -15.72 -22.84 4.57
N ARG A 224 -16.48 -23.59 5.39
CA ARG A 224 -17.49 -24.53 4.88
C ARG A 224 -18.59 -23.82 4.09
N ALA A 225 -19.09 -22.69 4.58
CA ALA A 225 -20.08 -21.88 3.86
C ALA A 225 -19.54 -21.34 2.54
N ALA A 226 -18.29 -20.86 2.51
CA ALA A 226 -17.63 -20.43 1.28
C ALA A 226 -17.53 -21.58 0.24
N LYS A 227 -17.24 -22.80 0.68
CA LYS A 227 -17.22 -23.97 -0.20
C LYS A 227 -18.60 -24.31 -0.77
N GLU A 228 -19.69 -24.05 -0.06
CA GLU A 228 -21.06 -24.21 -0.61
C GLU A 228 -21.32 -23.20 -1.73
N TYR A 229 -20.87 -21.93 -1.60
CA TYR A 229 -20.95 -20.96 -2.69
C TYR A 229 -20.12 -21.36 -3.91
N ILE A 230 -18.94 -21.94 -3.70
CA ILE A 230 -18.12 -22.47 -4.79
C ILE A 230 -18.82 -23.65 -5.49
N ALA A 231 -19.37 -24.59 -4.70
CA ALA A 231 -20.11 -25.75 -5.25
C ALA A 231 -21.39 -25.34 -5.98
N ALA A 232 -22.05 -24.27 -5.55
CA ALA A 232 -23.21 -23.69 -6.24
C ALA A 232 -22.85 -22.96 -7.54
N GLY A 233 -21.55 -22.67 -7.78
CA GLY A 233 -21.08 -21.96 -8.96
C GLY A 233 -21.15 -20.43 -8.85
N ASP A 234 -21.36 -19.89 -7.65
CA ASP A 234 -21.39 -18.45 -7.42
C ASP A 234 -20.01 -17.81 -7.60
N ILE A 235 -18.96 -18.51 -7.13
CA ILE A 235 -17.57 -18.05 -7.13
C ILE A 235 -16.61 -19.21 -7.42
N PHE A 236 -15.40 -18.89 -7.86
CA PHE A 236 -14.29 -19.85 -7.97
C PHE A 236 -13.38 -19.79 -6.75
N GLN A 237 -13.21 -18.60 -6.17
CA GLN A 237 -12.35 -18.32 -5.03
C GLN A 237 -12.90 -17.16 -4.22
N VAL A 238 -12.70 -17.20 -2.90
CA VAL A 238 -12.95 -16.09 -1.99
C VAL A 238 -11.90 -16.05 -0.90
N VAL A 239 -11.50 -14.85 -0.47
CA VAL A 239 -10.54 -14.66 0.64
C VAL A 239 -11.29 -14.30 1.91
N ILE A 240 -11.33 -15.22 2.87
CA ILE A 240 -11.92 -14.98 4.21
C ILE A 240 -10.80 -14.69 5.21
N SER A 241 -11.01 -13.66 6.04
CA SER A 241 -10.02 -13.19 7.01
C SER A 241 -10.53 -13.14 8.44
N GLN A 242 -9.59 -13.16 9.39
CA GLN A 242 -9.85 -12.87 10.79
C GLN A 242 -8.94 -11.76 11.29
N ARG A 243 -9.41 -10.99 12.27
CA ARG A 243 -8.68 -9.88 12.86
C ARG A 243 -8.22 -10.24 14.28
N LEU A 244 -6.91 -10.18 14.50
CA LEU A 244 -6.26 -10.39 15.78
C LEU A 244 -5.98 -9.03 16.42
N THR A 245 -6.33 -8.89 17.69
CA THR A 245 -6.26 -7.63 18.44
C THR A 245 -5.54 -7.84 19.77
N ARG A 246 -4.65 -6.91 20.14
CA ARG A 246 -4.03 -6.88 21.47
C ARG A 246 -3.67 -5.45 21.90
N GLN A 247 -3.51 -5.24 23.20
CA GLN A 247 -2.94 -4.01 23.76
C GLN A 247 -1.42 -4.06 23.72
N THR A 248 -0.80 -2.90 23.49
CA THR A 248 0.66 -2.74 23.54
C THR A 248 1.06 -1.35 24.04
N GLY A 249 2.17 -1.28 24.76
CA GLY A 249 2.85 -0.03 25.10
C GLY A 249 4.11 0.21 24.27
N ALA A 250 4.36 -0.65 23.25
CA ALA A 250 5.49 -0.48 22.36
C ALA A 250 5.33 0.80 21.54
N ARG A 251 6.43 1.50 21.31
CA ARG A 251 6.42 2.65 20.40
C ARG A 251 6.20 2.19 18.97
N PRO A 252 5.33 2.86 18.20
CA PRO A 252 4.99 2.44 16.85
C PRO A 252 6.20 2.21 15.93
N PHE A 253 7.18 3.10 15.97
CA PHE A 253 8.38 3.00 15.13
C PHE A 253 9.30 1.85 15.54
N ASP A 254 9.32 1.43 16.81
CA ASP A 254 10.08 0.26 17.23
C ASP A 254 9.45 -1.05 16.72
N ILE A 255 8.11 -1.09 16.62
CA ILE A 255 7.39 -2.19 15.95
C ILE A 255 7.80 -2.26 14.48
N TYR A 256 7.86 -1.12 13.78
CA TYR A 256 8.34 -1.05 12.40
C TYR A 256 9.78 -1.58 12.27
N ARG A 257 10.70 -1.13 13.12
CA ARG A 257 12.10 -1.57 13.11
C ARG A 257 12.25 -3.07 13.36
N ALA A 258 11.42 -3.64 14.24
CA ALA A 258 11.37 -5.08 14.48
C ALA A 258 10.82 -5.82 13.24
N LEU A 259 9.70 -5.37 12.67
CA LEU A 259 9.09 -5.98 11.50
C LEU A 259 10.04 -5.96 10.28
N ARG A 260 10.75 -4.85 10.07
CA ARG A 260 11.74 -4.68 9.00
C ARG A 260 12.85 -5.74 9.05
N ARG A 261 13.19 -6.22 10.25
CA ARG A 261 14.21 -7.28 10.46
C ARG A 261 13.65 -8.68 10.34
N LEU A 262 12.40 -8.88 10.81
CA LEU A 262 11.75 -10.19 10.80
C LEU A 262 11.22 -10.59 9.43
N ASN A 263 10.65 -9.63 8.72
CA ASN A 263 9.96 -9.86 7.45
C ASN A 263 10.25 -8.75 6.45
N PRO A 264 11.51 -8.62 5.98
CA PRO A 264 11.83 -7.68 4.92
C PRO A 264 10.95 -7.95 3.69
N SER A 265 10.46 -6.90 3.05
CA SER A 265 9.49 -7.01 1.97
C SER A 265 9.71 -5.89 0.92
N PRO A 266 9.22 -6.07 -0.32
CA PRO A 266 9.32 -5.05 -1.37
C PRO A 266 8.66 -3.72 -1.01
N TYR A 267 7.62 -3.75 -0.20
CA TYR A 267 6.89 -2.57 0.27
C TYR A 267 6.84 -2.56 1.79
N MET A 268 7.86 -1.98 2.40
CA MET A 268 7.87 -1.66 3.83
C MET A 268 7.33 -0.26 4.02
N PHE A 269 6.43 -0.07 4.98
CA PHE A 269 5.90 1.24 5.29
C PHE A 269 5.63 1.45 6.77
N PHE A 270 5.85 2.66 7.19
CA PHE A 270 5.46 3.21 8.46
C PHE A 270 4.72 4.53 8.23
N PHE A 271 3.56 4.68 8.82
CA PHE A 271 2.82 5.94 8.87
C PHE A 271 2.48 6.25 10.31
N ASP A 272 2.82 7.44 10.75
CA ASP A 272 2.24 8.10 11.90
C ASP A 272 1.30 9.19 11.38
N PHE A 273 0.00 9.03 11.60
CA PHE A 273 -0.99 10.01 11.17
C PHE A 273 -1.31 11.06 12.25
N GLY A 274 -0.57 11.01 13.39
CA GLY A 274 -0.88 11.82 14.56
C GLY A 274 -2.17 11.39 15.23
N GLU A 275 -2.89 12.34 15.80
CA GLU A 275 -4.19 12.09 16.41
C GLU A 275 -5.30 12.07 15.35
N VAL A 276 -6.06 10.99 15.34
CA VAL A 276 -7.26 10.82 14.52
C VAL A 276 -8.43 10.55 15.48
N ASP A 277 -9.40 11.45 15.48
CA ASP A 277 -10.56 11.41 16.40
C ASP A 277 -10.14 11.32 17.90
N GLY A 278 -9.07 12.06 18.25
CA GLY A 278 -8.58 12.15 19.65
C GLY A 278 -7.69 11.00 20.11
N GLU A 279 -7.32 10.07 19.21
CA GLU A 279 -6.43 8.95 19.52
C GLU A 279 -5.27 8.86 18.55
N PRO A 280 -4.04 8.50 19.00
CA PRO A 280 -2.93 8.21 18.10
C PRO A 280 -3.30 7.11 17.10
N PHE A 281 -3.00 7.36 15.80
CA PHE A 281 -3.31 6.42 14.72
C PHE A 281 -2.09 6.21 13.82
N TYR A 282 -1.73 4.95 13.59
CA TYR A 282 -0.55 4.60 12.80
C TYR A 282 -0.71 3.28 12.05
N LEU A 283 0.07 3.12 10.97
CA LEU A 283 0.18 1.88 10.22
C LEU A 283 1.64 1.41 10.17
N VAL A 284 1.84 0.11 10.33
CA VAL A 284 3.13 -0.56 10.18
C VAL A 284 2.94 -1.76 9.25
N GLY A 285 3.63 -1.79 8.12
CA GLY A 285 3.41 -2.87 7.16
C GLY A 285 4.67 -3.37 6.45
N ALA A 286 4.60 -4.62 6.03
CA ALA A 286 5.59 -5.34 5.24
C ALA A 286 4.89 -6.10 4.11
N SER A 287 4.37 -5.35 3.12
CA SER A 287 3.61 -5.95 2.02
C SER A 287 4.52 -6.58 0.97
N PRO A 288 4.26 -7.83 0.59
CA PRO A 288 5.01 -8.48 -0.47
C PRO A 288 4.50 -8.12 -1.87
N GLU A 289 3.32 -7.50 -1.98
CA GLU A 289 2.57 -7.46 -3.23
C GLU A 289 2.20 -6.02 -3.63
N ILE A 290 2.55 -5.68 -4.87
CA ILE A 290 2.06 -4.47 -5.52
C ILE A 290 0.53 -4.57 -5.70
N PHE A 291 -0.18 -3.45 -5.45
CA PHE A 291 -1.57 -3.34 -5.87
C PHE A 291 -1.62 -2.91 -7.34
N VAL A 292 -1.22 -1.69 -7.66
CA VAL A 292 -1.12 -1.19 -9.03
C VAL A 292 -0.12 -0.02 -9.10
N ARG A 293 0.58 0.08 -10.23
CA ARG A 293 1.54 1.15 -10.51
C ARG A 293 1.20 1.84 -11.83
N LEU A 294 1.44 3.16 -11.88
CA LEU A 294 1.35 3.97 -13.09
C LEU A 294 2.63 4.80 -13.25
N GLU A 295 3.33 4.62 -14.37
CA GLU A 295 4.49 5.40 -14.77
C GLU A 295 4.22 6.01 -16.16
N GLY A 296 4.05 7.33 -16.23
CA GLY A 296 3.52 7.98 -17.42
C GLY A 296 2.11 7.43 -17.74
N ARG A 297 1.97 6.71 -18.86
CA ARG A 297 0.72 6.03 -19.22
C ARG A 297 0.78 4.51 -19.04
N ARG A 298 1.91 3.97 -18.63
CA ARG A 298 2.10 2.52 -18.42
C ARG A 298 1.53 2.10 -17.07
N ALA A 299 0.40 1.40 -17.08
CA ALA A 299 -0.19 0.75 -15.92
C ALA A 299 0.37 -0.66 -15.78
N VAL A 300 0.70 -1.07 -14.54
CA VAL A 300 1.33 -2.37 -14.24
C VAL A 300 0.65 -3.00 -13.03
N LEU A 301 0.32 -4.29 -13.17
CA LEU A 301 -0.08 -5.20 -12.09
C LEU A 301 0.91 -6.37 -12.05
N ARG A 302 1.13 -6.90 -10.85
CA ARG A 302 1.99 -8.09 -10.66
C ARG A 302 1.29 -9.14 -9.82
N PRO A 303 0.40 -9.94 -10.41
CA PRO A 303 -0.22 -11.06 -9.71
C PRO A 303 0.84 -12.03 -9.18
N ILE A 304 0.72 -12.36 -7.90
CA ILE A 304 1.57 -13.33 -7.20
C ILE A 304 0.68 -14.46 -6.70
N ALA A 305 1.03 -15.69 -7.01
CA ALA A 305 0.37 -16.89 -6.52
C ALA A 305 1.40 -18.00 -6.25
N GLY A 306 0.96 -19.05 -5.63
CA GLY A 306 1.80 -20.19 -5.31
C GLY A 306 2.94 -19.83 -4.36
N THR A 307 3.18 -20.68 -3.39
CA THR A 307 4.25 -20.45 -2.41
C THR A 307 4.96 -21.75 -2.10
N ARG A 308 6.29 -21.72 -2.15
CA ARG A 308 7.14 -22.76 -1.55
C ARG A 308 8.20 -22.09 -0.67
N LYS A 309 8.57 -22.76 0.41
CA LYS A 309 9.72 -22.33 1.23
C LYS A 309 11.01 -22.44 0.40
N ARG A 310 12.02 -21.70 0.82
CA ARG A 310 13.37 -21.86 0.28
C ARG A 310 13.97 -23.21 0.69
N GLY A 311 14.70 -23.82 -0.19
CA GLY A 311 15.48 -25.04 0.11
C GLY A 311 16.66 -24.75 1.01
N ALA A 312 17.10 -25.73 1.81
CA ALA A 312 18.29 -25.62 2.65
C ALA A 312 19.60 -25.51 1.82
N ASN A 313 19.54 -25.90 0.56
CA ASN A 313 20.63 -25.79 -0.41
C ASN A 313 20.06 -25.62 -1.83
N MET A 314 20.93 -25.36 -2.82
CA MET A 314 20.53 -25.06 -4.20
C MET A 314 19.81 -26.23 -4.86
N ALA A 315 20.16 -27.49 -4.56
CA ALA A 315 19.50 -28.66 -5.16
C ALA A 315 18.05 -28.79 -4.65
N GLU A 316 17.83 -28.62 -3.35
CA GLU A 316 16.48 -28.60 -2.76
C GLU A 316 15.67 -27.42 -3.25
N ASP A 317 16.27 -26.22 -3.35
CA ASP A 317 15.63 -25.01 -3.87
C ASP A 317 15.14 -25.21 -5.32
N THR A 318 15.96 -25.87 -6.17
CA THR A 318 15.59 -26.21 -7.53
C THR A 318 14.48 -27.27 -7.59
N ALA A 319 14.50 -28.24 -6.68
CA ALA A 319 13.45 -29.27 -6.61
C ALA A 319 12.10 -28.66 -6.19
N LEU A 320 12.09 -27.76 -5.20
CA LEU A 320 10.89 -27.03 -4.76
C LEU A 320 10.35 -26.08 -5.85
N GLU A 321 11.24 -25.46 -6.65
CA GLU A 321 10.81 -24.71 -7.82
C GLU A 321 10.13 -25.60 -8.85
N ALA A 322 10.72 -26.74 -9.16
CA ALA A 322 10.15 -27.69 -10.12
C ALA A 322 8.78 -28.23 -9.64
N GLU A 323 8.65 -28.48 -8.34
CA GLU A 323 7.38 -28.87 -7.71
C GLU A 323 6.34 -27.77 -7.86
N LEU A 324 6.69 -26.51 -7.54
CA LEU A 324 5.76 -25.36 -7.65
C LEU A 324 5.29 -25.16 -9.09
N ARG A 325 6.18 -25.27 -10.07
CA ARG A 325 5.84 -25.15 -11.49
C ARG A 325 4.97 -26.29 -12.00
N ALA A 326 5.06 -27.47 -11.39
CA ALA A 326 4.30 -28.66 -11.77
C ALA A 326 2.97 -28.79 -11.00
N ASP A 327 2.72 -27.96 -9.99
CA ASP A 327 1.51 -28.01 -9.18
C ASP A 327 0.31 -27.45 -9.95
N PRO A 328 -0.68 -28.30 -10.34
CA PRO A 328 -1.80 -27.87 -11.18
C PRO A 328 -2.70 -26.84 -10.48
N LYS A 329 -2.84 -26.92 -9.15
CA LYS A 329 -3.67 -26.02 -8.36
C LYS A 329 -3.06 -24.62 -8.33
N GLU A 330 -1.78 -24.52 -7.98
CA GLU A 330 -1.05 -23.24 -7.91
C GLU A 330 -0.99 -22.57 -9.30
N CYS A 331 -0.77 -23.36 -10.36
CA CYS A 331 -0.79 -22.85 -11.72
C CYS A 331 -2.18 -22.34 -12.15
N ALA A 332 -3.26 -23.07 -11.81
CA ALA A 332 -4.63 -22.66 -12.13
C ALA A 332 -5.03 -21.38 -11.39
N GLU A 333 -4.69 -21.27 -10.10
CA GLU A 333 -4.90 -20.05 -9.32
C GLU A 333 -4.13 -18.87 -9.92
N HIS A 334 -2.88 -19.08 -10.30
CA HIS A 334 -2.07 -18.06 -10.93
C HIS A 334 -2.65 -17.54 -12.25
N VAL A 335 -3.11 -18.44 -13.13
CA VAL A 335 -3.79 -18.07 -14.39
C VAL A 335 -5.05 -17.24 -14.10
N MET A 336 -5.86 -17.63 -13.12
CA MET A 336 -7.06 -16.91 -12.71
C MET A 336 -6.73 -15.48 -12.25
N LEU A 337 -5.69 -15.30 -11.44
CA LEU A 337 -5.27 -13.97 -10.97
C LEU A 337 -4.71 -13.10 -12.10
N VAL A 338 -3.97 -13.68 -13.04
CA VAL A 338 -3.50 -12.98 -14.25
C VAL A 338 -4.69 -12.51 -15.09
N ASP A 339 -5.69 -13.36 -15.32
CA ASP A 339 -6.89 -13.00 -16.08
C ASP A 339 -7.70 -11.90 -15.38
N LEU A 340 -7.81 -11.97 -14.05
CA LEU A 340 -8.45 -10.91 -13.26
C LEU A 340 -7.73 -9.57 -13.42
N GLY A 341 -6.39 -9.58 -13.34
CA GLY A 341 -5.57 -8.38 -13.58
C GLY A 341 -5.71 -7.85 -15.01
N ARG A 342 -5.79 -8.71 -16.01
CA ARG A 342 -6.07 -8.32 -17.41
C ARG A 342 -7.45 -7.68 -17.54
N ASN A 343 -8.46 -8.20 -16.87
CA ASN A 343 -9.80 -7.64 -16.85
C ASN A 343 -9.82 -6.27 -16.16
N ASP A 344 -9.14 -6.11 -15.03
CA ASP A 344 -9.04 -4.83 -14.30
C ASP A 344 -8.42 -3.74 -15.20
N LEU A 345 -7.27 -4.02 -15.84
CA LEU A 345 -6.64 -3.09 -16.78
C LEU A 345 -7.49 -2.87 -18.03
N GLY A 346 -8.24 -3.88 -18.48
CA GLY A 346 -9.12 -3.80 -19.66
C GLY A 346 -10.20 -2.72 -19.55
N ARG A 347 -10.58 -2.36 -18.33
CA ARG A 347 -11.57 -1.31 -18.06
C ARG A 347 -11.05 0.09 -18.36
N VAL A 348 -9.74 0.33 -18.31
CA VAL A 348 -9.13 1.67 -18.37
C VAL A 348 -7.96 1.82 -19.34
N CYS A 349 -7.38 0.74 -19.84
CA CYS A 349 -6.30 0.80 -20.82
C CYS A 349 -6.81 0.82 -22.26
N GLU A 350 -5.95 1.30 -23.16
CA GLU A 350 -6.18 1.29 -24.60
C GLU A 350 -6.37 -0.14 -25.11
N TYR A 351 -7.34 -0.32 -26.00
CA TYR A 351 -7.61 -1.63 -26.59
C TYR A 351 -6.37 -2.18 -27.33
N GLY A 352 -6.05 -3.45 -27.10
CA GLY A 352 -4.90 -4.12 -27.72
C GLY A 352 -3.54 -3.81 -27.10
N THR A 353 -3.46 -2.98 -26.05
CA THR A 353 -2.19 -2.68 -25.37
C THR A 353 -1.91 -3.58 -24.18
N ILE A 354 -2.93 -4.31 -23.69
CA ILE A 354 -2.77 -5.18 -22.53
C ILE A 354 -1.99 -6.42 -22.94
N ARG A 355 -0.90 -6.66 -22.24
CA ARG A 355 -0.01 -7.80 -22.44
C ARG A 355 0.49 -8.37 -21.13
N VAL A 356 0.80 -9.65 -21.15
CA VAL A 356 1.51 -10.33 -20.08
C VAL A 356 2.97 -10.43 -20.53
N SER A 357 3.79 -9.48 -20.08
CA SER A 357 5.20 -9.38 -20.53
C SER A 357 6.09 -10.45 -19.92
N GLU A 358 5.75 -10.90 -18.70
CA GLU A 358 6.37 -12.05 -18.04
C GLU A 358 5.24 -12.92 -17.48
N PHE A 359 5.26 -14.22 -17.77
CA PHE A 359 4.23 -15.15 -17.33
C PHE A 359 4.82 -16.28 -16.51
N SER A 360 4.29 -16.49 -15.30
CA SER A 360 4.61 -17.62 -14.41
C SER A 360 6.13 -17.77 -14.15
N THR A 361 6.82 -16.65 -13.92
CA THR A 361 8.23 -16.65 -13.52
C THR A 361 8.37 -16.95 -12.04
N ILE A 362 9.46 -17.65 -11.65
CA ILE A 362 9.77 -17.85 -10.23
C ILE A 362 10.57 -16.67 -9.71
N GLU A 363 10.03 -15.99 -8.71
CA GLU A 363 10.78 -15.04 -7.92
C GLU A 363 11.14 -15.62 -6.56
N ARG A 364 12.42 -15.50 -6.21
CA ARG A 364 12.96 -16.00 -4.95
C ARG A 364 13.18 -14.85 -3.99
N TYR A 365 12.56 -14.96 -2.83
CA TYR A 365 12.73 -14.07 -1.70
C TYR A 365 13.58 -14.75 -0.61
N SER A 366 13.83 -14.07 0.49
CA SER A 366 14.67 -14.58 1.58
C SER A 366 14.19 -15.93 2.15
N HIS A 367 12.87 -16.12 2.29
CA HIS A 367 12.27 -17.28 2.96
C HIS A 367 11.34 -18.12 2.08
N VAL A 368 10.86 -17.56 0.99
CA VAL A 368 9.89 -18.19 0.09
C VAL A 368 10.22 -17.92 -1.37
N MET A 369 9.60 -18.71 -2.27
CA MET A 369 9.55 -18.44 -3.70
C MET A 369 8.09 -18.43 -4.16
N HIS A 370 7.78 -17.66 -5.19
CA HIS A 370 6.44 -17.49 -5.74
C HIS A 370 6.42 -17.59 -7.27
N LEU A 371 5.25 -17.93 -7.81
CA LEU A 371 4.90 -17.69 -9.20
C LEU A 371 4.47 -16.23 -9.37
N VAL A 372 5.11 -15.51 -10.27
CA VAL A 372 4.85 -14.08 -10.53
C VAL A 372 4.64 -13.86 -12.01
N SER A 373 3.68 -13.01 -12.35
CA SER A 373 3.48 -12.54 -13.72
C SER A 373 3.45 -11.00 -13.76
N HIS A 374 3.80 -10.43 -14.91
CA HIS A 374 3.67 -9.01 -15.19
C HIS A 374 2.53 -8.78 -16.18
N VAL A 375 1.50 -8.05 -15.77
CA VAL A 375 0.40 -7.60 -16.62
C VAL A 375 0.52 -6.09 -16.77
N GLU A 376 0.62 -5.62 -18.01
CA GLU A 376 0.77 -4.19 -18.28
C GLU A 376 -0.16 -3.74 -19.41
N GLY A 377 -0.47 -2.45 -19.41
CA GLY A 377 -1.28 -1.82 -20.44
C GLY A 377 -1.03 -0.32 -20.49
N GLU A 378 -1.44 0.33 -21.56
CA GLU A 378 -1.35 1.78 -21.72
C GLU A 378 -2.67 2.42 -21.30
N LEU A 379 -2.66 3.25 -20.25
CA LEU A 379 -3.84 3.95 -19.75
C LEU A 379 -4.43 4.84 -20.86
N ARG A 380 -5.75 4.84 -21.06
CA ARG A 380 -6.41 5.67 -22.05
C ARG A 380 -6.15 7.16 -21.81
N ALA A 381 -6.03 7.91 -22.88
CA ALA A 381 -5.88 9.36 -22.83
C ALA A 381 -7.04 10.00 -22.03
N GLY A 382 -6.71 10.94 -21.16
CA GLY A 382 -7.67 11.62 -20.28
C GLY A 382 -8.02 10.90 -18.99
N LEU A 383 -7.62 9.62 -18.83
CA LEU A 383 -7.72 8.92 -17.55
C LEU A 383 -6.46 9.14 -16.70
N THR A 384 -6.63 8.97 -15.39
CA THR A 384 -5.61 9.26 -14.38
C THR A 384 -5.32 8.04 -13.51
N ALA A 385 -4.36 8.17 -12.61
CA ALA A 385 -4.08 7.16 -11.58
C ALA A 385 -5.31 6.83 -10.71
N PHE A 386 -6.19 7.80 -10.48
CA PHE A 386 -7.41 7.60 -9.70
C PHE A 386 -8.41 6.71 -10.42
N ASP A 387 -8.53 6.85 -11.74
CA ASP A 387 -9.39 5.98 -12.57
C ASP A 387 -8.84 4.54 -12.62
N LEU A 388 -7.51 4.41 -12.66
CA LEU A 388 -6.84 3.11 -12.60
C LEU A 388 -7.10 2.41 -11.26
N VAL A 389 -7.05 3.14 -10.14
CA VAL A 389 -7.42 2.60 -8.82
C VAL A 389 -8.88 2.15 -8.81
N ARG A 390 -9.84 2.97 -9.25
CA ARG A 390 -11.27 2.58 -9.30
C ARG A 390 -11.50 1.28 -10.08
N ALA A 391 -10.80 1.13 -11.20
CA ALA A 391 -10.94 -0.04 -12.05
C ALA A 391 -10.38 -1.33 -11.43
N SER A 392 -9.31 -1.21 -10.62
CA SER A 392 -8.57 -2.36 -10.09
C SER A 392 -8.96 -2.73 -8.66
N PHE A 393 -9.54 -1.79 -7.88
CA PHE A 393 -9.78 -1.94 -6.45
C PHE A 393 -11.01 -2.82 -6.12
N PRO A 394 -10.90 -3.62 -5.05
CA PRO A 394 -9.68 -4.11 -4.46
C PRO A 394 -9.03 -5.20 -5.32
N ALA A 395 -7.79 -5.58 -5.03
CA ALA A 395 -7.13 -6.65 -5.77
C ALA A 395 -7.84 -8.00 -5.60
N GLY A 396 -7.75 -8.84 -6.64
CA GLY A 396 -8.34 -10.17 -6.62
C GLY A 396 -7.73 -11.09 -5.58
N THR A 397 -6.43 -10.95 -5.31
CA THR A 397 -5.66 -11.73 -4.33
C THR A 397 -6.13 -11.53 -2.88
N VAL A 398 -6.93 -10.50 -2.61
CA VAL A 398 -7.52 -10.23 -1.28
C VAL A 398 -9.04 -10.21 -1.27
N SER A 399 -9.67 -10.46 -2.42
CA SER A 399 -11.14 -10.54 -2.56
C SER A 399 -11.58 -11.91 -3.09
N GLY A 400 -11.46 -12.15 -4.36
CA GLY A 400 -11.80 -13.42 -5.01
C GLY A 400 -12.31 -13.22 -6.44
N ALA A 401 -12.85 -14.31 -7.01
CA ALA A 401 -13.31 -14.35 -8.39
C ALA A 401 -14.65 -15.11 -8.51
N PRO A 402 -15.67 -14.54 -9.16
CA PRO A 402 -15.83 -13.17 -9.66
C PRO A 402 -15.81 -12.13 -8.53
N LYS A 403 -15.14 -10.98 -8.75
CA LYS A 403 -14.77 -10.01 -7.71
C LYS A 403 -15.97 -9.49 -6.89
N VAL A 404 -17.03 -8.99 -7.54
CA VAL A 404 -18.19 -8.40 -6.85
C VAL A 404 -18.88 -9.43 -5.97
N ARG A 405 -19.17 -10.62 -6.52
CA ARG A 405 -19.83 -11.69 -5.77
C ARG A 405 -18.98 -12.19 -4.59
N ALA A 406 -17.69 -12.33 -4.78
CA ALA A 406 -16.77 -12.68 -3.70
C ALA A 406 -16.81 -11.64 -2.56
N MET A 407 -16.89 -10.35 -2.88
CA MET A 407 -16.97 -9.29 -1.85
C MET A 407 -18.32 -9.27 -1.10
N GLU A 408 -19.44 -9.59 -1.75
CA GLU A 408 -20.73 -9.79 -1.08
C GLU A 408 -20.62 -10.92 -0.04
N ILE A 409 -20.05 -12.07 -0.46
CA ILE A 409 -19.85 -13.23 0.42
C ILE A 409 -18.89 -12.91 1.59
N ILE A 410 -17.82 -12.13 1.33
CA ILE A 410 -16.92 -11.65 2.37
C ILE A 410 -17.70 -10.84 3.43
N GLY A 411 -18.54 -9.90 3.00
CA GLY A 411 -19.36 -9.08 3.88
C GLY A 411 -20.30 -9.91 4.74
N GLU A 412 -20.91 -10.94 4.16
CA GLU A 412 -21.79 -11.88 4.85
C GLU A 412 -21.05 -12.74 5.87
N LEU A 413 -19.91 -13.34 5.48
CA LEU A 413 -19.22 -14.33 6.32
C LEU A 413 -18.31 -13.70 7.38
N GLU A 414 -17.71 -12.54 7.14
CA GLU A 414 -16.89 -11.86 8.13
C GLU A 414 -17.71 -11.01 9.11
N GLY A 415 -18.81 -10.41 8.66
CA GLY A 415 -19.74 -9.65 9.49
C GLY A 415 -19.16 -8.37 10.12
N HIS A 416 -17.96 -7.95 9.72
CA HIS A 416 -17.29 -6.74 10.22
C HIS A 416 -16.44 -6.08 9.14
N SER A 417 -16.12 -4.79 9.33
CA SER A 417 -15.28 -4.04 8.40
C SER A 417 -13.83 -4.52 8.43
N ARG A 418 -13.15 -4.46 7.28
CA ARG A 418 -11.73 -4.76 7.12
C ARG A 418 -10.83 -3.57 7.44
N GLY A 419 -11.32 -2.35 7.25
CA GLY A 419 -10.54 -1.12 7.39
C GLY A 419 -9.38 -1.06 6.41
N PRO A 420 -8.14 -0.77 6.88
CA PRO A 420 -6.97 -0.76 6.01
C PRO A 420 -6.63 -2.11 5.38
N TYR A 421 -6.94 -3.25 6.04
CA TYR A 421 -6.64 -4.59 5.50
C TYR A 421 -7.32 -4.83 4.16
N ALA A 422 -6.58 -5.40 3.22
CA ALA A 422 -7.01 -5.64 1.84
C ALA A 422 -7.29 -4.35 1.01
N GLY A 423 -6.97 -3.19 1.57
CA GLY A 423 -6.94 -1.92 0.87
C GLY A 423 -5.60 -1.68 0.16
N ALA A 424 -5.30 -0.43 -0.15
CA ALA A 424 -4.07 -0.01 -0.84
C ALA A 424 -3.28 0.99 0.01
N VAL A 425 -1.95 0.90 -0.04
CA VAL A 425 -1.00 1.83 0.61
C VAL A 425 -0.01 2.29 -0.43
N GLY A 426 0.28 3.59 -0.48
CA GLY A 426 1.25 4.13 -1.42
C GLY A 426 1.07 5.62 -1.68
N TYR A 427 1.39 6.05 -2.91
CA TYR A 427 1.36 7.46 -3.26
C TYR A 427 0.78 7.75 -4.65
N PHE A 428 0.27 8.99 -4.80
CA PHE A 428 -0.07 9.64 -6.05
C PHE A 428 0.82 10.88 -6.20
N GLY A 429 1.72 10.88 -7.18
CA GLY A 429 2.71 11.93 -7.40
C GLY A 429 2.13 13.18 -8.05
N PHE A 430 2.77 14.33 -7.82
CA PHE A 430 2.46 15.60 -8.50
C PHE A 430 2.67 15.55 -10.02
N ASP A 431 3.46 14.60 -10.50
CA ASP A 431 3.72 14.34 -11.93
C ASP A 431 2.75 13.32 -12.55
N GLY A 432 1.74 12.86 -11.78
CA GLY A 432 0.77 11.85 -12.19
C GLY A 432 1.21 10.40 -12.02
N ALA A 433 2.44 10.15 -11.57
CA ALA A 433 2.90 8.80 -11.24
C ALA A 433 2.18 8.26 -10.00
N MET A 434 2.04 6.94 -9.92
CA MET A 434 1.46 6.26 -8.76
C MET A 434 2.18 4.95 -8.52
N ASP A 435 2.43 4.63 -7.24
CA ASP A 435 2.92 3.30 -6.83
C ASP A 435 2.22 2.91 -5.52
N THR A 436 1.51 1.78 -5.55
CA THR A 436 0.70 1.31 -4.43
C THR A 436 0.88 -0.18 -4.22
N CYS A 437 0.85 -0.62 -2.97
CA CYS A 437 0.86 -2.02 -2.57
C CYS A 437 -0.43 -2.39 -1.83
N LEU A 438 -0.68 -3.68 -1.70
CA LEU A 438 -1.77 -4.20 -0.87
C LEU A 438 -1.48 -3.97 0.61
N ALA A 439 -2.49 -3.55 1.37
CA ALA A 439 -2.40 -3.46 2.83
C ALA A 439 -2.58 -4.84 3.46
N ILE A 440 -1.61 -5.72 3.27
CA ILE A 440 -1.50 -7.04 3.91
C ILE A 440 -0.21 -7.10 4.73
N ARG A 441 -0.08 -8.06 5.65
CA ARG A 441 1.03 -8.07 6.62
C ARG A 441 1.18 -6.72 7.32
N THR A 442 0.02 -6.13 7.66
CA THR A 442 -0.09 -4.75 8.15
C THR A 442 -0.71 -4.76 9.54
N LEU A 443 -0.13 -3.95 10.41
CA LEU A 443 -0.62 -3.63 11.74
C LEU A 443 -1.26 -2.25 11.70
N VAL A 444 -2.45 -2.15 12.25
CA VAL A 444 -3.19 -0.90 12.50
C VAL A 444 -3.12 -0.62 13.99
N GLY A 445 -2.54 0.51 14.38
CA GLY A 445 -2.47 0.94 15.77
C GLY A 445 -3.38 2.13 16.04
N ARG A 446 -4.16 2.04 17.15
CA ARG A 446 -5.02 3.12 17.61
C ARG A 446 -5.16 3.06 19.14
N GLY A 447 -4.92 4.17 19.83
CA GLY A 447 -5.18 4.32 21.27
C GLY A 447 -4.52 3.24 22.14
N GLY A 448 -3.29 2.78 21.81
CA GLY A 448 -2.62 1.69 22.54
C GLY A 448 -3.08 0.27 22.16
N THR A 449 -4.04 0.14 21.25
CA THR A 449 -4.50 -1.13 20.68
C THR A 449 -3.88 -1.36 19.31
N VAL A 450 -3.41 -2.58 19.05
CA VAL A 450 -2.94 -3.00 17.73
C VAL A 450 -3.82 -4.09 17.17
N ARG A 451 -4.10 -4.00 15.87
CA ARG A 451 -4.92 -4.93 15.10
C ARG A 451 -4.11 -5.45 13.91
N VAL A 452 -4.10 -6.75 13.72
CA VAL A 452 -3.50 -7.43 12.56
C VAL A 452 -4.57 -8.31 11.95
N GLN A 453 -4.85 -8.13 10.66
CA GLN A 453 -5.81 -8.94 9.94
C GLN A 453 -5.10 -9.80 8.89
N ALA A 454 -5.51 -11.05 8.76
CA ALA A 454 -4.96 -11.98 7.79
C ALA A 454 -6.05 -12.92 7.29
N GLY A 455 -5.98 -13.27 6.01
CA GLY A 455 -6.94 -14.13 5.33
C GLY A 455 -6.28 -15.24 4.53
N ALA A 456 -7.08 -16.23 4.18
CA ALA A 456 -6.71 -17.33 3.30
C ALA A 456 -7.64 -17.36 2.07
N GLY A 457 -7.08 -17.71 0.92
CA GLY A 457 -7.81 -17.88 -0.33
C GLY A 457 -8.47 -19.25 -0.39
N LEU A 458 -9.79 -19.28 -0.36
CA LEU A 458 -10.59 -20.50 -0.28
C LEU A 458 -11.02 -20.95 -1.67
N VAL A 459 -10.75 -22.22 -1.98
CA VAL A 459 -11.17 -22.93 -3.18
C VAL A 459 -11.90 -24.23 -2.82
N ALA A 460 -12.42 -24.96 -3.80
CA ALA A 460 -13.19 -26.17 -3.58
C ALA A 460 -12.47 -27.20 -2.68
N ASP A 461 -11.16 -27.35 -2.82
CA ASP A 461 -10.35 -28.33 -2.08
C ASP A 461 -9.81 -27.82 -0.74
N SER A 462 -10.12 -26.56 -0.35
CA SER A 462 -9.65 -25.98 0.92
C SER A 462 -10.09 -26.81 2.13
N ASP A 463 -9.13 -27.08 3.04
CA ASP A 463 -9.37 -27.71 4.33
C ASP A 463 -9.56 -26.68 5.43
N PRO A 464 -10.71 -26.64 6.15
CA PRO A 464 -11.03 -25.59 7.09
C PRO A 464 -9.99 -25.36 8.18
N ALA A 465 -9.40 -26.43 8.72
CA ALA A 465 -8.41 -26.31 9.80
C ALA A 465 -7.07 -25.79 9.28
N SER A 466 -6.67 -26.21 8.10
CA SER A 466 -5.46 -25.72 7.41
C SER A 466 -5.56 -24.24 7.08
N GLU A 467 -6.71 -23.79 6.55
CA GLU A 467 -6.93 -22.38 6.20
C GLU A 467 -6.94 -21.48 7.47
N TYR A 468 -7.55 -21.96 8.57
CA TYR A 468 -7.45 -21.24 9.84
C TYR A 468 -6.01 -21.09 10.29
N GLN A 469 -5.21 -22.17 10.26
CA GLN A 469 -3.81 -22.11 10.64
C GLN A 469 -2.99 -21.20 9.72
N GLU A 470 -3.32 -21.16 8.43
CA GLU A 470 -2.69 -20.25 7.47
C GLU A 470 -2.86 -18.79 7.86
N THR A 471 -4.06 -18.38 8.28
CA THR A 471 -4.29 -16.99 8.73
C THR A 471 -3.44 -16.64 9.95
N LEU A 472 -3.29 -17.57 10.92
CA LEU A 472 -2.42 -17.35 12.08
C LEU A 472 -0.95 -17.23 11.67
N ASN A 473 -0.47 -18.10 10.77
CA ASN A 473 0.89 -18.07 10.26
C ASN A 473 1.17 -16.74 9.53
N LYS A 474 0.21 -16.25 8.75
CA LYS A 474 0.30 -14.96 8.03
C LYS A 474 0.37 -13.76 8.98
N ALA A 475 -0.24 -13.81 10.15
CA ALA A 475 -0.19 -12.74 11.16
C ALA A 475 1.06 -12.80 12.05
N GLN A 476 1.72 -13.96 12.13
CA GLN A 476 2.75 -14.25 13.14
C GLN A 476 3.93 -13.27 13.12
N ALA A 477 4.47 -12.96 11.94
CA ALA A 477 5.63 -12.06 11.83
C ALA A 477 5.33 -10.65 12.38
N VAL A 478 4.12 -10.15 12.11
CA VAL A 478 3.67 -8.82 12.57
C VAL A 478 3.46 -8.81 14.08
N LEU A 479 2.85 -9.88 14.64
CA LEU A 479 2.66 -10.02 16.09
C LEU A 479 3.99 -10.19 16.83
N SER A 480 4.92 -10.96 16.27
CA SER A 480 6.29 -11.13 16.82
C SER A 480 7.07 -9.81 16.81
N ALA A 481 6.84 -8.94 15.83
CA ALA A 481 7.43 -7.60 15.80
C ALA A 481 6.98 -6.75 17.00
N VAL A 482 5.73 -6.89 17.44
CA VAL A 482 5.24 -6.24 18.66
C VAL A 482 5.95 -6.78 19.90
N ASP A 483 6.11 -8.12 20.00
CA ASP A 483 6.80 -8.76 21.13
C ASP A 483 8.26 -8.26 21.23
N ILE A 484 8.99 -8.19 20.12
CA ILE A 484 10.37 -7.68 20.08
C ILE A 484 10.41 -6.19 20.47
N ALA A 485 9.47 -5.38 20.00
CA ALA A 485 9.41 -3.96 20.34
C ALA A 485 9.10 -3.73 21.84
N GLU A 486 8.48 -4.69 22.50
CA GLU A 486 8.24 -4.73 23.95
C GLU A 486 9.45 -5.32 24.73
N GLY A 487 10.58 -5.63 24.06
CA GLY A 487 11.79 -6.15 24.69
C GLY A 487 11.80 -7.65 25.00
N ARG A 488 11.06 -8.44 24.22
CA ARG A 488 10.91 -9.90 24.38
C ARG A 488 11.46 -10.68 23.21
#